data_14a85841abc30b8d03f164dae63023e3
#
_entry.id   14a85841abc30b8d03f164dae63023e3
#
_cell.length_a   1.000
_cell.length_b   1.000
_cell.length_c   1.000
_cell.angle_alpha   90.00
_cell.angle_beta   90.00
_cell.angle_gamma   90.00
#
_symmetry.space_group_name_H-M   'P 1'
#
loop_
_entity.id
_entity.type
_entity.pdbx_description
1 polymer ?
#
loop_
_entity_poly.entity_id
_entity_poly.type
_entity_poly.pdbx_seq_one_letter_code
_entity_poly.pdbx_strand_id
1 'polypeptide(L)'
;MTAAIGASGRQQAPPGSFEGAPPQYTHFTAAELSKGFIALAFGSDLRIGARPLGIRRFDHPIRARIIGGGSVDRTTAMSRIIEEYAREVPPLGLSVASSAAVPDIEVRLIDEKDFQSALQEAFGARVARDFVSRTDPQCMTSVKSTADGKIVHSVSFIIVDKGEDVFLDCAYHELLHALGL
;
A
#
# COMPACT_ATOMS: atom_id res chain seq x y z
N MET A 1 -17.34 -58.03 -20.63
CA MET A 1 -17.34 -57.20 -19.42
C MET A 1 -16.11 -56.30 -19.50
N THR A 2 -16.30 -55.07 -19.96
CA THR A 2 -15.19 -54.10 -20.14
C THR A 2 -15.51 -52.88 -19.28
N ALA A 3 -14.72 -52.67 -18.24
CA ALA A 3 -14.88 -51.58 -17.32
C ALA A 3 -14.19 -50.32 -17.91
N ALA A 4 -14.96 -49.27 -18.08
CA ALA A 4 -14.45 -47.92 -18.44
C ALA A 4 -13.92 -47.20 -17.20
N ILE A 5 -12.64 -46.86 -17.23
CA ILE A 5 -12.01 -46.02 -16.23
C ILE A 5 -12.26 -44.55 -16.61
N GLY A 6 -13.13 -43.90 -15.84
CA GLY A 6 -13.36 -42.47 -15.97
C GLY A 6 -12.16 -41.65 -15.47
N ALA A 7 -11.52 -40.92 -16.37
CA ALA A 7 -10.51 -39.96 -16.03
C ALA A 7 -11.18 -38.70 -15.42
N SER A 8 -11.04 -38.50 -14.11
CA SER A 8 -11.43 -37.30 -13.41
C SER A 8 -10.43 -36.20 -13.74
N GLY A 9 -10.78 -35.34 -14.69
CA GLY A 9 -10.03 -34.14 -14.99
C GLY A 9 -10.10 -33.16 -13.81
N ARG A 10 -8.98 -32.92 -13.12
CA ARG A 10 -8.85 -31.79 -12.22
C ARG A 10 -8.86 -30.51 -13.07
N GLN A 11 -9.94 -29.76 -12.98
CA GLN A 11 -9.96 -28.40 -13.44
C GLN A 11 -8.96 -27.61 -12.58
N GLN A 12 -7.89 -27.12 -13.22
CA GLN A 12 -7.01 -26.14 -12.59
C GLN A 12 -7.80 -24.85 -12.37
N ALA A 13 -7.83 -24.40 -11.11
CA ALA A 13 -8.38 -23.11 -10.77
C ALA A 13 -7.59 -21.99 -11.49
N PRO A 14 -8.24 -20.88 -11.89
CA PRO A 14 -7.55 -19.76 -12.53
C PRO A 14 -6.50 -19.17 -11.58
N PRO A 15 -5.33 -18.73 -12.09
CA PRO A 15 -4.30 -18.12 -11.28
C PRO A 15 -4.87 -16.84 -10.62
N GLY A 16 -4.89 -16.82 -9.30
CA GLY A 16 -5.41 -15.70 -8.51
C GLY A 16 -6.62 -16.02 -7.61
N SER A 17 -7.11 -17.24 -7.57
CA SER A 17 -8.09 -17.67 -6.57
C SER A 17 -7.33 -18.05 -5.30
N PHE A 18 -7.44 -17.22 -4.27
CA PHE A 18 -7.03 -17.59 -2.92
C PHE A 18 -7.89 -18.78 -2.45
N GLU A 19 -7.32 -19.98 -2.45
CA GLU A 19 -7.86 -21.14 -1.75
C GLU A 19 -7.50 -21.05 -0.26
N GLY A 20 -7.90 -19.93 0.37
CA GLY A 20 -7.91 -19.78 1.82
C GLY A 20 -9.33 -19.98 2.33
N ALA A 21 -9.48 -20.49 3.56
CA ALA A 21 -10.76 -20.48 4.25
C ALA A 21 -11.38 -19.08 4.10
N PRO A 22 -12.73 -18.99 3.91
CA PRO A 22 -13.36 -17.68 3.78
C PRO A 22 -12.94 -16.81 4.95
N PRO A 23 -12.64 -15.52 4.72
CA PRO A 23 -12.20 -14.63 5.78
C PRO A 23 -13.23 -14.69 6.90
N GLN A 24 -12.79 -15.04 8.10
CA GLN A 24 -13.63 -14.93 9.28
C GLN A 24 -13.86 -13.44 9.47
N TYR A 25 -15.01 -12.95 9.06
CA TYR A 25 -15.41 -11.57 9.31
C TYR A 25 -15.44 -11.37 10.83
N THR A 26 -14.42 -10.72 11.33
CA THR A 26 -14.36 -10.29 12.71
C THR A 26 -15.35 -9.14 12.83
N HIS A 27 -16.44 -9.33 13.57
CA HIS A 27 -17.38 -8.26 13.84
C HIS A 27 -16.76 -7.30 14.86
N PHE A 28 -16.37 -6.13 14.41
CA PHE A 28 -15.90 -5.06 15.29
C PHE A 28 -17.08 -4.27 15.84
N THR A 29 -17.03 -3.93 17.10
CA THR A 29 -17.96 -2.97 17.70
C THR A 29 -17.67 -1.55 17.18
N ALA A 30 -18.65 -0.66 17.26
CA ALA A 30 -18.45 0.75 16.89
C ALA A 30 -17.32 1.42 17.70
N ALA A 31 -17.13 1.00 18.96
CA ALA A 31 -16.05 1.51 19.82
C ALA A 31 -14.67 1.04 19.34
N GLU A 32 -14.54 -0.21 18.91
CA GLU A 32 -13.29 -0.75 18.34
C GLU A 32 -12.96 -0.10 17.01
N LEU A 33 -13.96 0.09 16.13
CA LEU A 33 -13.78 0.82 14.86
C LEU A 33 -13.35 2.27 15.11
N SER A 34 -13.97 2.97 16.05
CA SER A 34 -13.61 4.35 16.40
C SER A 34 -12.19 4.43 16.96
N LYS A 35 -11.81 3.50 17.84
CA LYS A 35 -10.46 3.43 18.40
C LYS A 35 -9.41 3.13 17.32
N GLY A 36 -9.71 2.16 16.44
CA GLY A 36 -8.84 1.82 15.30
C GLY A 36 -8.65 3.01 14.35
N PHE A 37 -9.75 3.69 13.99
CA PHE A 37 -9.70 4.89 13.15
C PHE A 37 -8.84 6.00 13.77
N ILE A 38 -9.01 6.30 15.05
CA ILE A 38 -8.21 7.33 15.73
C ILE A 38 -6.73 6.93 15.78
N ALA A 39 -6.43 5.65 15.99
CA ALA A 39 -5.07 5.14 15.99
C ALA A 39 -4.41 5.28 14.61
N LEU A 40 -5.14 4.98 13.52
CA LEU A 40 -4.65 5.12 12.15
C LEU A 40 -4.54 6.58 11.72
N ALA A 41 -5.59 7.37 11.89
CA ALA A 41 -5.64 8.76 11.41
C ALA A 41 -4.72 9.72 12.17
N PHE A 42 -4.45 9.47 13.43
CA PHE A 42 -3.65 10.33 14.32
C PHE A 42 -2.45 9.61 14.97
N GLY A 43 -2.35 8.30 14.78
CA GLY A 43 -1.18 7.52 15.15
C GLY A 43 -0.04 7.77 14.16
N SER A 44 1.18 7.61 14.63
CA SER A 44 2.35 7.53 13.77
C SER A 44 3.12 6.32 14.26
N ASP A 45 3.30 5.34 13.42
CA ASP A 45 4.11 4.16 13.70
C ASP A 45 5.56 4.56 13.95
N LEU A 46 5.95 5.70 13.37
CA LEU A 46 7.25 6.32 13.58
C LEU A 46 7.03 7.76 14.01
N ARG A 47 7.48 8.08 15.21
CA ARG A 47 7.50 9.45 15.74
C ARG A 47 8.60 10.29 15.05
N ILE A 48 8.52 10.38 13.72
CA ILE A 48 9.35 11.28 12.92
C ILE A 48 8.52 12.52 12.64
N GLY A 49 8.61 13.51 13.54
CA GLY A 49 7.91 14.80 13.38
C GLY A 49 6.80 15.04 14.41
N ALA A 50 6.16 16.21 14.27
CA ALA A 50 5.01 16.59 15.10
C ALA A 50 3.77 15.78 14.70
N ARG A 51 2.95 15.41 15.69
CA ARG A 51 1.63 14.80 15.43
C ARG A 51 0.80 15.77 14.57
N PRO A 52 0.11 15.27 13.53
CA PRO A 52 -0.82 16.12 12.80
C PRO A 52 -1.91 16.60 13.76
N LEU A 53 -2.22 17.89 13.72
CA LEU A 53 -3.26 18.52 14.52
C LEU A 53 -4.67 18.25 13.97
N GLY A 54 -4.78 17.57 12.83
CA GLY A 54 -6.05 17.27 12.17
C GLY A 54 -5.92 16.15 11.14
N ILE A 55 -7.05 15.78 10.56
CA ILE A 55 -7.13 14.79 9.49
C ILE A 55 -6.43 15.35 8.25
N ARG A 56 -5.54 14.55 7.68
CA ARG A 56 -4.91 14.85 6.39
C ARG A 56 -5.78 14.30 5.27
N ARG A 57 -5.91 15.06 4.17
CA ARG A 57 -6.72 14.65 3.03
C ARG A 57 -6.30 15.37 1.75
N PHE A 58 -6.58 14.74 0.63
CA PHE A 58 -6.63 15.42 -0.66
C PHE A 58 -7.96 16.18 -0.80
N ASP A 59 -7.95 17.29 -1.51
CA ASP A 59 -9.14 18.11 -1.81
C ASP A 59 -9.52 18.10 -3.30
N HIS A 60 -8.93 17.18 -4.06
CA HIS A 60 -9.13 16.99 -5.49
C HIS A 60 -9.03 15.49 -5.86
N PRO A 61 -9.47 15.09 -7.07
CA PRO A 61 -9.27 13.73 -7.55
C PRO A 61 -7.81 13.33 -7.56
N ILE A 62 -7.50 12.12 -7.09
CA ILE A 62 -6.15 11.65 -6.78
C ILE A 62 -5.59 10.83 -7.94
N ARG A 63 -4.36 11.13 -8.33
CA ARG A 63 -3.62 10.40 -9.36
C ARG A 63 -2.43 9.68 -8.72
N ALA A 64 -2.48 8.37 -8.73
CA ALA A 64 -1.39 7.53 -8.24
C ALA A 64 -0.54 7.01 -9.41
N ARG A 65 0.77 7.20 -9.34
CA ARG A 65 1.73 6.66 -10.31
C ARG A 65 2.53 5.54 -9.70
N ILE A 66 2.62 4.42 -10.40
CA ILE A 66 3.45 3.28 -10.02
C ILE A 66 4.77 3.38 -10.76
N ILE A 67 5.88 3.30 -10.03
CA ILE A 67 7.24 3.24 -10.56
C ILE A 67 7.75 1.85 -10.24
N GLY A 68 7.80 0.99 -11.26
CA GLY A 68 8.41 -0.32 -11.18
C GLY A 68 9.93 -0.20 -11.23
N GLY A 69 10.66 -1.03 -10.47
CA GLY A 69 12.13 -1.02 -10.44
C GLY A 69 12.74 -2.23 -9.77
N GLY A 70 11.92 -3.07 -9.13
CA GLY A 70 12.37 -4.29 -8.49
C GLY A 70 12.53 -5.48 -9.45
N SER A 71 13.19 -6.53 -8.98
CA SER A 71 13.43 -7.78 -9.73
C SER A 71 12.15 -8.58 -9.97
N VAL A 72 11.10 -8.34 -9.17
CA VAL A 72 9.77 -8.94 -9.32
C VAL A 72 8.79 -7.85 -9.78
N ASP A 73 8.19 -8.05 -10.96
CA ASP A 73 7.17 -7.11 -11.45
C ASP A 73 5.84 -7.26 -10.70
N ARG A 74 5.55 -6.31 -9.84
CA ARG A 74 4.30 -6.19 -9.08
C ARG A 74 3.40 -5.05 -9.58
N THR A 75 3.72 -4.43 -10.69
CA THR A 75 3.02 -3.25 -11.23
C THR A 75 1.52 -3.53 -11.46
N THR A 76 1.21 -4.68 -12.08
CA THR A 76 -0.18 -5.07 -12.33
C THR A 76 -0.95 -5.33 -11.02
N ALA A 77 -0.32 -5.97 -10.03
CA ALA A 77 -0.94 -6.21 -8.74
C ALA A 77 -1.22 -4.89 -8.00
N MET A 78 -0.25 -3.98 -7.98
CA MET A 78 -0.43 -2.64 -7.39
C MET A 78 -1.52 -1.83 -8.09
N SER A 79 -1.61 -1.88 -9.43
CA SER A 79 -2.68 -1.22 -10.17
C SER A 79 -4.06 -1.72 -9.75
N ARG A 80 -4.23 -3.03 -9.59
CA ARG A 80 -5.50 -3.63 -9.12
C ARG A 80 -5.87 -3.17 -7.72
N ILE A 81 -4.92 -3.03 -6.82
CA ILE A 81 -5.16 -2.53 -5.46
C ILE A 81 -5.65 -1.07 -5.51
N ILE A 82 -5.01 -0.22 -6.32
CA ILE A 82 -5.44 1.17 -6.51
C ILE A 82 -6.86 1.23 -7.10
N GLU A 83 -7.16 0.40 -8.09
CA GLU A 83 -8.50 0.31 -8.71
C GLU A 83 -9.55 -0.22 -7.73
N GLU A 84 -9.17 -1.12 -6.83
CA GLU A 84 -10.03 -1.61 -5.75
C GLU A 84 -10.41 -0.50 -4.79
N TYR A 85 -9.45 0.28 -4.29
CA TYR A 85 -9.73 1.46 -3.45
C TYR A 85 -10.58 2.49 -4.17
N ALA A 86 -10.33 2.74 -5.45
CA ALA A 86 -11.13 3.65 -6.27
C ALA A 86 -12.60 3.20 -6.38
N ARG A 87 -12.84 1.90 -6.48
CA ARG A 87 -14.18 1.31 -6.57
C ARG A 87 -14.89 1.30 -5.23
N GLU A 88 -14.19 0.92 -4.15
CA GLU A 88 -14.78 0.79 -2.81
C GLU A 88 -15.03 2.15 -2.15
N VAL A 89 -14.23 3.16 -2.51
CA VAL A 89 -14.34 4.52 -1.95
C VAL A 89 -14.44 5.56 -3.08
N PRO A 90 -15.55 5.59 -3.84
CA PRO A 90 -15.70 6.47 -5.01
C PRO A 90 -15.41 7.96 -4.77
N PRO A 91 -15.72 8.55 -3.57
CA PRO A 91 -15.44 9.96 -3.31
C PRO A 91 -13.95 10.34 -3.35
N LEU A 92 -13.00 9.39 -3.26
CA LEU A 92 -11.57 9.67 -3.40
C LEU A 92 -11.21 10.16 -4.82
N GLY A 93 -11.98 9.76 -5.84
CA GLY A 93 -11.63 10.03 -7.24
C GLY A 93 -10.25 9.49 -7.61
N LEU A 94 -9.83 8.37 -6.96
CA LEU A 94 -8.52 7.78 -7.14
C LEU A 94 -8.40 7.11 -8.51
N SER A 95 -7.26 7.28 -9.16
CA SER A 95 -6.98 6.69 -10.48
C SER A 95 -5.48 6.44 -10.66
N VAL A 96 -5.14 5.47 -11.53
CA VAL A 96 -3.75 5.26 -11.94
C VAL A 96 -3.38 6.33 -12.97
N ALA A 97 -2.33 7.09 -12.70
CA ALA A 97 -1.85 8.15 -13.56
C ALA A 97 -1.08 7.60 -14.78
N SER A 98 -1.24 8.24 -15.93
CA SER A 98 -0.33 8.06 -17.05
C SER A 98 1.07 8.59 -16.72
N SER A 99 2.09 8.10 -17.41
CA SER A 99 3.49 8.50 -17.19
C SER A 99 3.77 10.01 -17.34
N ALA A 100 2.95 10.71 -18.15
CA ALA A 100 3.13 12.14 -18.42
C ALA A 100 2.51 13.08 -17.35
N ALA A 101 1.61 12.57 -16.49
CA ALA A 101 0.96 13.39 -15.48
C ALA A 101 1.83 13.53 -14.23
N VAL A 102 1.78 14.69 -13.56
CA VAL A 102 2.36 14.84 -12.23
C VAL A 102 1.47 14.07 -11.24
N PRO A 103 1.99 13.07 -10.53
CA PRO A 103 1.21 12.28 -9.60
C PRO A 103 0.99 13.00 -8.27
N ASP A 104 -0.12 12.70 -7.62
CA ASP A 104 -0.41 13.10 -6.25
C ASP A 104 0.17 12.07 -5.27
N ILE A 105 0.14 10.79 -5.67
CA ILE A 105 0.77 9.66 -4.96
C ILE A 105 1.77 8.99 -5.90
N GLU A 106 2.97 8.74 -5.38
CA GLU A 106 4.01 7.98 -6.06
C GLU A 106 4.27 6.68 -5.32
N VAL A 107 4.06 5.53 -5.97
CA VAL A 107 4.32 4.21 -5.41
C VAL A 107 5.56 3.64 -6.08
N ARG A 108 6.65 3.51 -5.33
CA ARG A 108 7.93 2.97 -5.78
C ARG A 108 8.07 1.51 -5.37
N LEU A 109 8.10 0.62 -6.35
CA LEU A 109 8.30 -0.82 -6.20
C LEU A 109 9.79 -1.12 -6.35
N ILE A 110 10.43 -1.57 -5.28
CA ILE A 110 11.89 -1.71 -5.21
C ILE A 110 12.31 -3.03 -4.55
N ASP A 111 13.52 -3.48 -4.80
CA ASP A 111 14.08 -4.64 -4.11
C ASP A 111 14.59 -4.26 -2.71
N GLU A 112 14.63 -5.23 -1.80
CA GLU A 112 15.14 -5.04 -0.43
C GLU A 112 16.53 -4.40 -0.41
N LYS A 113 17.43 -4.85 -1.25
CA LYS A 113 18.80 -4.33 -1.35
C LYS A 113 18.88 -2.85 -1.67
N ASP A 114 17.89 -2.31 -2.37
CA ASP A 114 17.84 -0.91 -2.83
C ASP A 114 17.00 -0.02 -1.90
N PHE A 115 16.26 -0.60 -0.95
CA PHE A 115 15.33 0.11 -0.07
C PHE A 115 16.01 1.22 0.73
N GLN A 116 17.13 0.92 1.39
CA GLN A 116 17.84 1.92 2.18
C GLN A 116 18.38 3.07 1.33
N SER A 117 18.92 2.79 0.15
CA SER A 117 19.42 3.83 -0.75
C SER A 117 18.29 4.70 -1.31
N ALA A 118 17.15 4.12 -1.65
CA ALA A 118 15.96 4.86 -2.08
C ALA A 118 15.44 5.80 -0.97
N LEU A 119 15.43 5.34 0.29
CA LEU A 119 15.08 6.19 1.41
C LEU A 119 16.12 7.29 1.66
N GLN A 120 17.43 7.02 1.47
CA GLN A 120 18.48 8.03 1.59
C GLN A 120 18.34 9.14 0.55
N GLU A 121 18.02 8.77 -0.68
CA GLU A 121 17.76 9.71 -1.76
C GLU A 121 16.55 10.60 -1.46
N ALA A 122 15.46 10.02 -0.97
CA ALA A 122 14.22 10.73 -0.72
C ALA A 122 14.23 11.60 0.55
N PHE A 123 14.87 11.14 1.63
CA PHE A 123 14.73 11.72 2.97
C PHE A 123 16.09 12.09 3.62
N GLY A 124 17.19 11.74 2.97
CA GLY A 124 18.54 11.94 3.50
C GLY A 124 19.04 10.79 4.39
N ALA A 125 20.36 10.65 4.45
CA ALA A 125 21.03 9.50 5.07
C ALA A 125 20.73 9.30 6.56
N ARG A 126 20.48 10.37 7.30
CA ARG A 126 20.16 10.29 8.73
C ARG A 126 18.78 9.67 8.95
N VAL A 127 17.75 10.18 8.25
CA VAL A 127 16.37 9.66 8.39
C VAL A 127 16.30 8.21 7.97
N ALA A 128 16.91 7.85 6.83
CA ALA A 128 16.93 6.49 6.33
C ALA A 128 17.58 5.51 7.32
N ARG A 129 18.71 5.85 7.89
CA ARG A 129 19.39 4.98 8.90
C ARG A 129 18.56 4.81 10.16
N ASP A 130 18.03 5.92 10.70
CA ASP A 130 17.22 5.89 11.92
C ASP A 130 15.96 5.03 11.72
N PHE A 131 15.38 5.07 10.54
CA PHE A 131 14.21 4.28 10.18
C PHE A 131 14.54 2.78 10.09
N VAL A 132 15.49 2.41 9.24
CA VAL A 132 15.87 1.00 9.00
C VAL A 132 16.38 0.33 10.27
N SER A 133 17.12 1.06 11.13
CA SER A 133 17.68 0.48 12.37
C SER A 133 16.64 0.16 13.45
N ARG A 134 15.45 0.76 13.39
CA ARG A 134 14.45 0.61 14.46
C ARG A 134 13.38 -0.43 14.17
N THR A 135 13.09 -0.71 12.93
CA THR A 135 11.84 -1.40 12.56
C THR A 135 12.02 -2.57 11.62
N ASP A 136 13.22 -2.79 11.00
CA ASP A 136 13.37 -3.73 9.88
C ASP A 136 12.22 -3.60 8.88
N PRO A 137 12.00 -2.41 8.35
CA PRO A 137 10.78 -2.10 7.61
C PRO A 137 10.82 -2.72 6.21
N GLN A 138 9.65 -3.16 5.76
CA GLN A 138 9.48 -3.71 4.41
C GLN A 138 8.77 -2.74 3.48
N CYS A 139 8.24 -1.68 4.04
CA CYS A 139 7.58 -0.60 3.34
C CYS A 139 7.58 0.69 4.17
N MET A 140 7.33 1.81 3.51
CA MET A 140 7.23 3.11 4.16
C MET A 140 6.47 4.09 3.28
N THR A 141 5.60 4.87 3.86
CA THR A 141 4.97 6.03 3.22
C THR A 141 5.36 7.33 3.91
N SER A 142 5.61 8.33 3.09
CA SER A 142 5.75 9.71 3.54
C SER A 142 4.68 10.59 2.91
N VAL A 143 4.05 11.40 3.75
CA VAL A 143 2.98 12.31 3.34
C VAL A 143 3.41 13.74 3.61
N LYS A 144 3.44 14.56 2.57
CA LYS A 144 3.65 15.99 2.66
C LYS A 144 2.31 16.70 2.67
N SER A 145 2.02 17.44 3.74
CA SER A 145 0.78 18.19 3.90
C SER A 145 1.05 19.63 4.31
N THR A 146 0.07 20.49 4.06
CA THR A 146 0.03 21.87 4.57
C THR A 146 -0.40 21.89 6.03
N ALA A 147 -0.30 23.05 6.68
CA ALA A 147 -0.66 23.19 8.10
C ALA A 147 -2.15 22.93 8.39
N ASP A 148 -3.02 23.14 7.41
CA ASP A 148 -4.46 22.88 7.47
C ASP A 148 -4.84 21.44 7.08
N GLY A 149 -3.84 20.56 6.90
CA GLY A 149 -4.04 19.14 6.65
C GLY A 149 -4.29 18.76 5.19
N LYS A 150 -4.16 19.69 4.24
CA LYS A 150 -4.24 19.34 2.81
C LYS A 150 -2.99 18.59 2.39
N ILE A 151 -3.17 17.37 1.84
CA ILE A 151 -2.07 16.59 1.28
C ILE A 151 -1.68 17.19 -0.08
N VAL A 152 -0.40 17.47 -0.24
CA VAL A 152 0.15 17.99 -1.50
C VAL A 152 0.92 16.94 -2.29
N HIS A 153 1.43 15.91 -1.62
CA HIS A 153 2.11 14.79 -2.25
C HIS A 153 2.34 13.67 -1.24
N SER A 154 2.29 12.43 -1.72
CA SER A 154 2.68 11.24 -0.96
C SER A 154 3.64 10.38 -1.78
N VAL A 155 4.56 9.71 -1.10
CA VAL A 155 5.42 8.71 -1.71
C VAL A 155 5.48 7.47 -0.83
N SER A 156 5.21 6.31 -1.43
CA SER A 156 5.29 5.00 -0.80
C SER A 156 6.43 4.19 -1.41
N PHE A 157 7.21 3.53 -0.58
CA PHE A 157 8.27 2.60 -0.95
C PHE A 157 7.85 1.21 -0.50
N ILE A 158 7.80 0.25 -1.41
CA ILE A 158 7.33 -1.11 -1.14
C ILE A 158 8.35 -2.10 -1.68
N ILE A 159 8.82 -3.01 -0.83
CA ILE A 159 9.73 -4.10 -1.21
C ILE A 159 8.93 -5.17 -1.95
N VAL A 160 9.44 -5.62 -3.11
CA VAL A 160 8.72 -6.55 -4.01
C VAL A 160 9.25 -7.98 -3.99
N ASP A 161 10.47 -8.21 -3.48
CA ASP A 161 11.19 -9.49 -3.53
C ASP A 161 11.13 -10.33 -2.23
N LYS A 162 10.34 -9.89 -1.24
CA LYS A 162 10.10 -10.61 0.05
C LYS A 162 8.94 -11.60 0.01
N GLY A 163 8.33 -11.82 -1.12
CA GLY A 163 7.16 -12.68 -1.29
C GLY A 163 5.87 -11.91 -1.51
N GLU A 164 4.83 -12.65 -1.90
CA GLU A 164 3.54 -12.04 -2.27
C GLU A 164 2.79 -11.51 -1.08
N ASP A 165 2.74 -12.28 0.01
CA ASP A 165 2.00 -11.89 1.23
C ASP A 165 2.55 -10.59 1.83
N VAL A 166 3.88 -10.47 1.90
CA VAL A 166 4.55 -9.25 2.37
C VAL A 166 4.25 -8.06 1.47
N PHE A 167 4.31 -8.27 0.15
CA PHE A 167 3.98 -7.23 -0.82
C PHE A 167 2.52 -6.76 -0.67
N LEU A 168 1.56 -7.69 -0.56
CA LEU A 168 0.15 -7.35 -0.44
C LEU A 168 -0.14 -6.59 0.85
N ASP A 169 0.40 -7.06 1.99
CA ASP A 169 0.26 -6.39 3.28
C ASP A 169 0.78 -4.95 3.20
N CYS A 170 2.00 -4.77 2.70
CA CYS A 170 2.58 -3.45 2.49
C CYS A 170 1.78 -2.58 1.51
N ALA A 171 1.32 -3.14 0.39
CA ALA A 171 0.63 -2.37 -0.63
C ALA A 171 -0.69 -1.78 -0.13
N TYR A 172 -1.49 -2.57 0.59
CA TYR A 172 -2.73 -2.10 1.20
C TYR A 172 -2.47 -1.11 2.33
N HIS A 173 -1.52 -1.42 3.22
CA HIS A 173 -1.17 -0.57 4.36
C HIS A 173 -0.63 0.80 3.92
N GLU A 174 0.36 0.80 3.03
CA GLU A 174 1.00 2.04 2.59
C GLU A 174 0.11 2.90 1.71
N LEU A 175 -0.85 2.31 0.98
CA LEU A 175 -1.83 3.09 0.23
C LEU A 175 -2.79 3.83 1.17
N LEU A 176 -3.21 3.22 2.29
CA LEU A 176 -3.98 3.91 3.33
C LEU A 176 -3.22 5.11 3.90
N HIS A 177 -1.94 4.92 4.24
CA HIS A 177 -1.10 6.01 4.73
C HIS A 177 -0.93 7.11 3.68
N ALA A 178 -0.73 6.75 2.41
CA ALA A 178 -0.62 7.71 1.32
C ALA A 178 -1.88 8.57 1.14
N LEU A 179 -3.04 8.03 1.48
CA LEU A 179 -4.33 8.73 1.46
C LEU A 179 -4.58 9.60 2.72
N GLY A 180 -3.71 9.51 3.73
CA GLY A 180 -3.75 10.36 4.93
C GLY A 180 -4.23 9.67 6.21
N LEU A 181 -4.40 8.33 6.18
CA LEU A 181 -4.81 7.50 7.32
C LEU A 181 -3.61 6.88 8.02
#